data_962e49ffb62d6835b3716d68bb0edabd
#
_entry.id   962e49ffb62d6835b3716d68bb0edabd
#
_cell.length_a   1.000
_cell.length_b   1.000
_cell.length_c   1.000
_cell.angle_alpha   90.00
_cell.angle_beta   90.00
_cell.angle_gamma   90.00
#
_symmetry.space_group_name_H-M   'P 1'
#
loop_
_entity.id
_entity.type
_entity.pdbx_description
1 polymer ?
#
loop_
_entity_poly.entity_id
_entity_poly.type
_entity_poly.pdbx_seq_one_letter_code
_entity_poly.pdbx_strand_id
1 'polypeptide(L)' 'MRIGIKRKLDKLGRLVIPKEYREFYHFENNCEVSIIDTPEGILITNPNYKMVEMEKEEKNT' A
#
# COMPACT_ATOMS: atom_id res chain seq x y z
N MET A 1 15.03 5.84 -8.53
CA MET A 1 15.33 4.64 -7.73
C MET A 1 14.49 4.60 -6.46
N ARG A 2 14.06 3.43 -6.09
CA ARG A 2 13.26 3.26 -4.90
C ARG A 2 14.09 2.73 -3.76
N ILE A 3 13.90 3.31 -2.59
CA ILE A 3 14.57 2.86 -1.39
C ILE A 3 13.52 2.32 -0.45
N GLY A 4 13.66 1.04 -0.12
CA GLY A 4 12.68 0.43 0.76
C GLY A 4 12.91 0.80 2.21
N ILE A 5 11.83 0.79 2.96
CA ILE A 5 11.88 0.95 4.39
C ILE A 5 11.77 -0.43 5.00
N LYS A 6 12.71 -0.76 5.87
CA LYS A 6 12.75 -2.09 6.47
C LYS A 6 11.94 -2.11 7.75
N ARG A 7 11.13 -3.13 7.90
CA ARG A 7 10.35 -3.34 9.11
C ARG A 7 10.37 -4.81 9.43
N LYS A 8 10.18 -5.12 10.71
CA LYS A 8 10.18 -6.51 11.15
C LYS A 8 8.77 -6.99 11.37
N LEU A 9 8.51 -8.23 11.02
CA LEU A 9 7.28 -8.89 11.43
C LEU A 9 7.40 -9.26 12.91
N ASP A 10 6.29 -9.17 13.63
CA ASP A 10 6.27 -9.62 14.99
C ASP A 10 6.03 -11.13 15.04
N LYS A 11 5.89 -11.66 16.27
CA LYS A 11 5.72 -13.11 16.44
C LYS A 11 4.48 -13.64 15.78
N LEU A 12 3.48 -12.80 15.63
CA LEU A 12 2.20 -13.21 15.05
C LEU A 12 2.12 -12.89 13.57
N GLY A 13 3.24 -12.48 12.96
CA GLY A 13 3.25 -12.18 11.54
C GLY A 13 2.67 -10.84 11.19
N ARG A 14 2.56 -9.94 12.15
CA ARG A 14 1.98 -8.62 11.90
C ARG A 14 3.07 -7.64 11.50
N LEU A 15 2.68 -6.72 10.65
CA LEU A 15 3.58 -5.72 10.10
C LEU A 15 2.95 -4.35 10.28
N VAL A 16 3.74 -3.39 10.78
CA VAL A 16 3.26 -2.02 10.92
C VAL A 16 3.70 -1.23 9.70
N ILE A 17 2.75 -0.65 9.00
CA ILE A 17 3.04 0.20 7.86
C ILE A 17 3.48 1.57 8.38
N PRO A 18 4.61 2.09 7.91
CA PRO A 18 5.09 3.39 8.40
C PRO A 18 4.06 4.49 8.22
N LYS A 19 4.07 5.42 9.15
CA LYS A 19 3.07 6.46 9.17
C LYS A 19 3.06 7.27 7.88
N GLU A 20 4.24 7.55 7.33
CA GLU A 20 4.31 8.32 6.09
C GLU A 20 3.58 7.62 4.96
N TYR A 21 3.73 6.30 4.87
CA TYR A 21 3.04 5.53 3.85
C TYR A 21 1.54 5.51 4.11
N ARG A 22 1.15 5.39 5.39
CA ARG A 22 -0.27 5.36 5.71
C ARG A 22 -0.95 6.66 5.32
N GLU A 23 -0.26 7.77 5.53
CA GLU A 23 -0.83 9.07 5.16
C GLU A 23 -0.83 9.28 3.66
N PHE A 24 0.26 8.93 3.01
CA PHE A 24 0.40 9.20 1.58
C PHE A 24 -0.57 8.37 0.76
N TYR A 25 -0.76 7.11 1.15
CA TYR A 25 -1.62 6.21 0.40
C TYR A 25 -2.99 6.02 1.04
N HIS A 26 -3.28 6.80 2.06
CA HIS A 26 -4.60 6.82 2.68
C HIS A 26 -4.98 5.50 3.34
N PHE A 27 -4.00 4.85 3.97
CA PHE A 27 -4.27 3.67 4.78
C PHE A 27 -4.78 4.12 6.14
N GLU A 28 -6.05 4.42 6.21
CA GLU A 28 -6.64 4.90 7.45
C GLU A 28 -7.01 3.73 8.34
N ASN A 29 -7.32 4.03 9.59
CA ASN A 29 -7.71 3.00 10.53
C ASN A 29 -8.91 2.25 10.00
N ASN A 30 -8.86 0.93 10.11
CA ASN A 30 -9.95 0.05 9.71
C ASN A 30 -10.25 0.07 8.22
N CYS A 31 -9.37 0.62 7.41
CA CYS A 31 -9.57 0.54 5.97
C CYS A 31 -9.19 -0.85 5.48
N GLU A 32 -9.75 -1.22 4.35
CA GLU A 32 -9.37 -2.46 3.71
C GLU A 32 -8.09 -2.27 2.92
N VAL A 33 -7.29 -3.31 2.89
CA VAL A 33 -6.11 -3.32 2.03
C VAL A 33 -6.15 -4.60 1.20
N SER A 34 -5.58 -4.51 0.02
CA SER A 34 -5.40 -5.68 -0.84
C SER A 34 -3.97 -6.14 -0.78
N ILE A 35 -3.78 -7.45 -0.68
CA ILE A 35 -2.45 -8.04 -0.68
C ILE A 35 -2.35 -8.89 -1.93
N ILE A 36 -1.42 -8.54 -2.81
CA ILE A 36 -1.35 -9.12 -4.15
C ILE A 36 0.01 -9.75 -4.34
N ASP A 37 0.02 -10.99 -4.81
CA ASP A 37 1.27 -11.66 -5.19
C ASP A 37 1.83 -11.06 -6.46
N THR A 38 3.12 -10.79 -6.47
CA THR A 38 3.81 -10.36 -7.66
C THR A 38 5.11 -11.14 -7.77
N PRO A 39 5.75 -11.14 -8.95
CA PRO A 39 7.04 -11.83 -9.06
C PRO A 39 8.11 -11.30 -8.12
N GLU A 40 8.03 -10.05 -7.75
CA GLU A 40 9.01 -9.45 -6.85
C GLU A 40 8.67 -9.61 -5.38
N GLY A 41 7.46 -10.09 -5.06
CA GLY A 41 7.01 -10.20 -3.68
C GLY A 41 5.55 -9.84 -3.60
N ILE A 42 5.11 -9.48 -2.41
CA ILE A 42 3.72 -9.09 -2.25
C ILE A 42 3.59 -7.58 -2.30
N LEU A 43 2.48 -7.15 -2.86
CA LEU A 43 2.14 -5.74 -2.99
C LEU A 43 0.93 -5.46 -2.10
N ILE A 44 1.03 -4.44 -1.27
CA ILE A 44 -0.06 -4.05 -0.39
C ILE A 44 -0.61 -2.72 -0.89
N THR A 45 -1.89 -2.70 -1.20
CA THR A 45 -2.50 -1.51 -1.78
C THR A 45 -3.77 -1.14 -1.04
N ASN A 46 -4.15 0.12 -1.17
CA ASN A 46 -5.45 0.61 -0.75
C ASN A 46 -6.34 0.62 -1.99
N PRO A 47 -7.28 -0.32 -2.11
CA PRO A 47 -8.06 -0.44 -3.34
C PRO A 47 -8.82 0.83 -3.69
N ASN A 48 -9.36 1.53 -2.69
CA ASN A 48 -10.13 2.73 -2.98
C ASN A 48 -9.25 3.84 -3.51
N TYR A 49 -8.10 4.05 -2.88
CA TYR A 49 -7.20 5.09 -3.33
C TYR A 49 -6.66 4.79 -4.73
N LYS A 50 -6.31 3.52 -4.96
CA LYS A 50 -5.74 3.14 -6.24
C LYS A 50 -6.75 3.32 -7.36
N MET A 51 -8.01 3.03 -7.10
CA MET A 51 -9.05 3.21 -8.11
C MET A 51 -9.18 4.68 -8.49
N VAL A 52 -9.12 5.56 -7.48
CA VAL A 52 -9.20 7.00 -7.75
C VAL A 52 -8.04 7.45 -8.61
N GLU A 53 -6.85 6.97 -8.32
CA GLU A 53 -5.67 7.33 -9.09
C GLU A 53 -5.78 6.87 -10.53
N MET A 54 -6.28 5.67 -10.73
CA MET A 54 -6.45 5.15 -12.08
C MET A 54 -7.42 6.00 -12.87
N GLU A 55 -8.50 6.43 -12.24
CA GLU A 55 -9.47 7.30 -12.91
C GLU A 55 -8.83 8.61 -13.34
N LYS A 56 -8.00 9.18 -12.48
CA LYS A 56 -7.32 10.42 -12.82
C LYS A 56 -6.39 10.23 -14.01
N GLU A 57 -5.69 9.13 -14.04
CA GLU A 57 -4.77 8.85 -15.14
C GLU A 57 -5.51 8.71 -16.44
N GLU A 58 -6.66 8.05 -16.42
CA GLU A 58 -7.45 7.89 -17.62
C GLU A 58 -7.92 9.23 -18.15
N LYS A 59 -8.29 10.13 -17.27
CA LYS A 59 -8.73 11.44 -17.70
C LYS A 59 -7.62 12.24 -18.35
N ASN A 60 -6.41 11.99 -17.94
CA ASN A 60 -5.25 12.72 -18.45
C ASN A 60 -4.77 12.20 -19.79
N THR A 61 -5.23 11.05 -20.18
CA THR A 61 -4.82 10.49 -21.46
C THR A 61 -5.83 10.83 -22.53
#